data_7afbcc2efb4e7d062be0ea4a1b8b2eb8
#
_entry.id   7afbcc2efb4e7d062be0ea4a1b8b2eb8
#
_cell.length_a   1.000
_cell.length_b   1.000
_cell.length_c   1.000
_cell.angle_alpha   90.00
_cell.angle_beta   90.00
_cell.angle_gamma   90.00
#
_symmetry.space_group_name_H-M   'P 1'
#
loop_
_entity.id
_entity.type
_entity.pdbx_description
1 polymer ?
#
loop_
_entity_poly.entity_id
_entity_poly.type
_entity_poly.pdbx_seq_one_letter_code
_entity_poly.pdbx_strand_id
1 'polypeptide(L)'
;EGALAQQVITPQNAYLVRSMMMDVVRRGTGVRAMQLGRKDLAGKTGTTNEQRDAWFSGYNSHLVTYVWVGFDNHEPLGRRELVGRAALPVWMDYMAGALEGVEDKPPLMPEGLAQAKIDPETGMLARLDNPDAIMEIFQAGRGPLIQDI
;
A
#
# COMPACT_ATOMS: atom_id res chain seq x y z
N GLU A 1 -25.99 9.98 17.79
CA GLU A 1 -24.62 9.50 18.09
C GLU A 1 -24.51 8.10 17.50
N GLY A 2 -23.76 7.97 16.38
CA GLY A 2 -23.51 6.66 15.79
C GLY A 2 -22.62 5.82 16.71
N ALA A 3 -23.00 4.57 16.96
CA ALA A 3 -22.17 3.65 17.72
C ALA A 3 -20.84 3.44 16.97
N LEU A 4 -19.73 3.69 17.64
CA LEU A 4 -18.40 3.37 17.09
C LEU A 4 -18.28 1.84 16.94
N ALA A 5 -17.71 1.39 15.84
CA ALA A 5 -17.39 -0.01 15.65
C ALA A 5 -16.43 -0.50 16.75
N GLN A 6 -16.62 -1.74 17.19
CA GLN A 6 -15.72 -2.36 18.17
C GLN A 6 -14.30 -2.45 17.59
N GLN A 7 -13.31 -2.02 18.36
CA GLN A 7 -11.91 -2.19 17.98
C GLN A 7 -11.53 -3.69 18.01
N VAL A 8 -11.05 -4.23 16.87
CA VAL A 8 -10.68 -5.65 16.72
C VAL A 8 -9.18 -5.87 16.58
N ILE A 9 -8.41 -4.84 16.24
CA ILE A 9 -6.94 -4.86 16.17
C ILE A 9 -6.36 -3.62 16.84
N THR A 10 -5.11 -3.69 17.30
CA THR A 10 -4.44 -2.53 17.90
C THR A 10 -4.14 -1.46 16.85
N PRO A 11 -4.08 -0.17 17.24
CA PRO A 11 -3.68 0.92 16.34
C PRO A 11 -2.32 0.67 15.68
N GLN A 12 -1.39 0.06 16.41
CA GLN A 12 -0.06 -0.28 15.90
C GLN A 12 -0.13 -1.31 14.76
N ASN A 13 -0.90 -2.39 14.94
CA ASN A 13 -1.08 -3.40 13.89
C ASN A 13 -1.79 -2.81 12.65
N ALA A 14 -2.83 -1.99 12.87
CA ALA A 14 -3.52 -1.31 11.78
C ALA A 14 -2.55 -0.40 10.99
N TYR A 15 -1.70 0.34 11.69
CA TYR A 15 -0.72 1.22 11.07
C TYR A 15 0.36 0.45 10.30
N LEU A 16 0.90 -0.64 10.85
CA LEU A 16 1.89 -1.48 10.18
C LEU A 16 1.34 -2.08 8.89
N VAL A 17 0.14 -2.66 8.92
CA VAL A 17 -0.49 -3.19 7.70
C VAL A 17 -0.73 -2.08 6.68
N ARG A 18 -1.25 -0.93 7.12
CA ARG A 18 -1.44 0.23 6.25
C ARG A 18 -0.12 0.71 5.64
N SER A 19 0.95 0.76 6.41
CA SER A 19 2.29 1.14 5.92
C SER A 19 2.74 0.24 4.77
N MET A 20 2.60 -1.10 4.93
CA MET A 20 2.91 -2.06 3.87
C MET A 20 2.05 -1.83 2.62
N MET A 21 0.77 -1.50 2.78
CA MET A 21 -0.14 -1.21 1.65
C MET A 21 0.17 0.16 1.01
N MET A 22 0.68 1.13 1.77
CA MET A 22 1.19 2.39 1.21
C MET A 22 2.45 2.14 0.38
N ASP A 23 3.30 1.20 0.77
CA ASP A 23 4.50 0.83 0.00
C ASP A 23 4.19 0.13 -1.33
N VAL A 24 3.08 -0.59 -1.42
CA VAL A 24 2.58 -1.09 -2.72
C VAL A 24 2.37 0.07 -3.70
N VAL A 25 1.86 1.20 -3.22
CA VAL A 25 1.63 2.43 -4.00
C VAL A 25 2.93 3.21 -4.21
N ARG A 26 3.79 3.30 -3.21
CA ARG A 26 5.01 4.14 -3.27
C ARG A 26 6.14 3.52 -4.08
N ARG A 27 6.33 2.20 -3.97
CA ARG A 27 7.49 1.49 -4.53
C ARG A 27 7.19 0.08 -5.05
N GLY A 28 5.92 -0.35 -4.99
CA GLY A 28 5.49 -1.69 -5.38
C GLY A 28 4.67 -1.72 -6.67
N THR A 29 3.84 -2.74 -6.79
CA THR A 29 3.04 -3.03 -7.99
C THR A 29 1.99 -1.96 -8.32
N GLY A 30 1.65 -1.08 -7.37
CA GLY A 30 0.74 0.05 -7.52
C GLY A 30 1.41 1.40 -7.77
N VAL A 31 2.70 1.45 -8.08
CA VAL A 31 3.50 2.70 -8.15
C VAL A 31 2.94 3.75 -9.12
N ARG A 32 2.19 3.35 -10.16
CA ARG A 32 1.51 4.31 -11.04
C ARG A 32 0.55 5.24 -10.29
N ALA A 33 -0.05 4.78 -9.19
CA ALA A 33 -0.95 5.61 -8.38
C ALA A 33 -0.26 6.85 -7.77
N MET A 34 1.09 6.88 -7.71
CA MET A 34 1.85 8.09 -7.33
C MET A 34 1.61 9.27 -8.28
N GLN A 35 1.16 9.03 -9.52
CA GLN A 35 0.79 10.09 -10.46
C GLN A 35 -0.39 10.95 -9.97
N LEU A 36 -1.18 10.47 -9.02
CA LEU A 36 -2.22 11.26 -8.36
C LEU A 36 -1.66 12.35 -7.42
N GLY A 37 -0.35 12.38 -7.18
CA GLY A 37 0.33 13.38 -6.36
C GLY A 37 0.01 13.30 -4.86
N ARG A 38 -0.62 12.21 -4.39
CA ARG A 38 -1.06 12.03 -3.00
C ARG A 38 -0.13 11.10 -2.22
N LYS A 39 0.00 11.38 -0.92
CA LYS A 39 0.85 10.64 0.02
C LYS A 39 0.05 9.71 0.95
N ASP A 40 -1.27 9.85 0.97
CA ASP A 40 -2.17 9.14 1.88
C ASP A 40 -2.77 7.86 1.28
N LEU A 41 -2.45 7.53 0.03
CA LEU A 41 -2.98 6.38 -0.68
C LEU A 41 -2.30 5.08 -0.23
N ALA A 42 -3.12 4.06 -0.04
CA ALA A 42 -2.70 2.69 0.22
C ALA A 42 -3.49 1.74 -0.68
N GLY A 43 -2.93 0.59 -1.02
CA GLY A 43 -3.65 -0.35 -1.89
C GLY A 43 -2.94 -1.67 -2.08
N LYS A 44 -3.62 -2.57 -2.79
CA LYS A 44 -3.11 -3.90 -3.14
C LYS A 44 -3.65 -4.34 -4.49
N THR A 45 -2.77 -4.87 -5.30
CA THR A 45 -3.10 -5.53 -6.56
C THR A 45 -3.55 -6.98 -6.31
N GLY A 46 -4.48 -7.47 -7.10
CA GLY A 46 -4.87 -8.88 -7.15
C GLY A 46 -4.91 -9.37 -8.59
N THR A 47 -4.30 -10.52 -8.86
CA THR A 47 -4.33 -11.17 -10.17
C THR A 47 -4.61 -12.66 -9.94
N THR A 48 -5.57 -13.20 -10.64
CA THR A 48 -5.81 -14.65 -10.65
C THR A 48 -4.81 -15.36 -11.56
N ASN A 49 -4.69 -16.67 -11.36
CA ASN A 49 -3.93 -17.52 -12.27
C ASN A 49 -4.47 -17.36 -13.71
N GLU A 50 -3.56 -17.44 -14.69
CA GLU A 50 -3.87 -17.28 -16.12
C GLU A 50 -4.42 -15.89 -16.51
N GLN A 51 -4.30 -14.87 -15.62
CA GLN A 51 -4.71 -13.48 -15.89
C GLN A 51 -6.20 -13.37 -16.27
N ARG A 52 -7.08 -14.11 -15.61
CA ARG A 52 -8.53 -14.09 -15.87
C ARG A 52 -9.21 -12.91 -15.21
N ASP A 53 -8.68 -12.50 -14.04
CA ASP A 53 -9.19 -11.36 -13.27
C ASP A 53 -8.05 -10.43 -12.88
N ALA A 54 -8.31 -9.15 -12.99
CA ALA A 54 -7.45 -8.09 -12.50
C ALA A 54 -8.18 -7.27 -11.44
N TRP A 55 -7.59 -7.14 -10.25
CA TRP A 55 -8.13 -6.38 -9.14
C TRP A 55 -7.18 -5.30 -8.70
N PHE A 56 -7.71 -4.16 -8.36
CA PHE A 56 -7.01 -3.19 -7.54
C PHE A 56 -7.94 -2.71 -6.42
N SER A 57 -7.52 -2.94 -5.17
CA SER A 57 -8.19 -2.42 -3.98
C SER A 57 -7.31 -1.34 -3.38
N GLY A 58 -7.86 -0.14 -3.20
CA GLY A 58 -7.11 0.97 -2.65
C GLY A 58 -7.98 1.91 -1.84
N TYR A 59 -7.35 2.69 -0.97
CA TYR A 59 -8.04 3.56 -0.04
C TYR A 59 -7.17 4.70 0.46
N ASN A 60 -7.82 5.69 1.06
CA ASN A 60 -7.22 6.67 1.95
C ASN A 60 -8.00 6.72 3.27
N SER A 61 -7.92 7.80 4.04
CA SER A 61 -8.66 7.95 5.31
C SER A 61 -10.17 8.22 5.12
N HIS A 62 -10.61 8.54 3.91
CA HIS A 62 -11.99 8.95 3.62
C HIS A 62 -12.75 7.92 2.78
N LEU A 63 -12.06 7.20 1.90
CA LEU A 63 -12.68 6.39 0.88
C LEU A 63 -11.93 5.09 0.67
N VAL A 64 -12.68 3.99 0.58
CA VAL A 64 -12.22 2.67 0.12
C VAL A 64 -12.89 2.37 -1.21
N THR A 65 -12.10 2.01 -2.20
CA THR A 65 -12.59 1.63 -3.52
C THR A 65 -11.81 0.44 -4.06
N TYR A 66 -12.50 -0.45 -4.73
CA TYR A 66 -11.87 -1.53 -5.48
C TYR A 66 -12.46 -1.62 -6.88
N VAL A 67 -11.62 -2.00 -7.81
CA VAL A 67 -11.95 -2.21 -9.22
C VAL A 67 -11.63 -3.65 -9.58
N TRP A 68 -12.58 -4.28 -10.22
CA TRP A 68 -12.44 -5.58 -10.85
C TRP A 68 -12.60 -5.43 -12.36
N VAL A 69 -11.74 -6.11 -13.10
CA VAL A 69 -11.83 -6.27 -14.56
C VAL A 69 -11.71 -7.75 -14.86
N GLY A 70 -12.69 -8.29 -15.56
CA GLY A 70 -12.77 -9.71 -15.91
C GLY A 70 -13.91 -9.96 -16.89
N PHE A 71 -13.96 -11.19 -17.39
CA PHE A 71 -15.09 -11.69 -18.20
C PHE A 71 -15.99 -12.59 -17.37
N ASP A 72 -17.30 -12.52 -17.59
CA ASP A 72 -18.29 -13.35 -16.88
C ASP A 72 -18.08 -14.85 -17.07
N ASN A 73 -17.51 -15.25 -18.20
CA ASN A 73 -17.17 -16.62 -18.55
C ASN A 73 -15.75 -17.05 -18.12
N HIS A 74 -15.07 -16.22 -17.32
CA HIS A 74 -13.71 -16.46 -16.84
C HIS A 74 -12.66 -16.69 -17.94
N GLU A 75 -12.82 -16.11 -19.11
CA GLU A 75 -11.76 -16.13 -20.12
C GLU A 75 -10.56 -15.28 -19.71
N PRO A 76 -9.34 -15.63 -20.15
CA PRO A 76 -8.16 -14.81 -19.89
C PRO A 76 -8.29 -13.41 -20.51
N LEU A 77 -7.89 -12.38 -19.76
CA LEU A 77 -7.88 -10.97 -20.22
C LEU A 77 -6.88 -10.71 -21.34
N GLY A 78 -5.92 -11.63 -21.57
CA GLY A 78 -4.88 -11.52 -22.58
C GLY A 78 -3.46 -11.45 -22.00
N ARG A 79 -2.46 -11.79 -22.84
CA ARG A 79 -1.06 -12.01 -22.40
C ARG A 79 -0.34 -10.77 -21.82
N ARG A 80 -0.90 -9.57 -21.88
CA ARG A 80 -0.29 -8.32 -21.40
C ARG A 80 -1.17 -7.50 -20.46
N GLU A 81 -2.35 -8.00 -20.13
CA GLU A 81 -3.30 -7.32 -19.24
C GLU A 81 -2.99 -7.66 -17.77
N LEU A 82 -1.84 -7.16 -17.31
CA LEU A 82 -1.48 -7.19 -15.90
C LEU A 82 -2.35 -6.19 -15.13
N VAL A 83 -2.56 -6.44 -13.85
CA VAL A 83 -3.35 -5.58 -12.93
C VAL A 83 -3.03 -4.10 -13.05
N GLY A 84 -1.75 -3.76 -13.23
CA GLY A 84 -1.30 -2.38 -13.40
C GLY A 84 -1.75 -1.71 -14.71
N ARG A 85 -2.31 -2.48 -15.66
CA ARG A 85 -2.80 -1.96 -16.95
C ARG A 85 -4.32 -1.98 -17.07
N ALA A 86 -5.00 -2.88 -16.37
CA ALA A 86 -6.45 -3.01 -16.46
C ALA A 86 -7.16 -2.30 -15.28
N ALA A 87 -7.02 -2.79 -14.06
CA ALA A 87 -7.78 -2.30 -12.92
C ALA A 87 -7.23 -0.99 -12.31
N LEU A 88 -5.90 -0.85 -12.21
CA LEU A 88 -5.28 0.31 -11.58
C LEU A 88 -5.60 1.65 -12.27
N PRO A 89 -5.56 1.78 -13.61
CA PRO A 89 -5.91 3.04 -14.26
C PRO A 89 -7.35 3.48 -13.98
N VAL A 90 -8.30 2.56 -14.04
CA VAL A 90 -9.71 2.83 -13.73
C VAL A 90 -9.88 3.30 -12.28
N TRP A 91 -9.18 2.65 -11.35
CA TRP A 91 -9.14 3.07 -9.96
C TRP A 91 -8.53 4.47 -9.80
N MET A 92 -7.47 4.77 -10.51
CA MET A 92 -6.81 6.09 -10.47
C MET A 92 -7.75 7.19 -10.99
N ASP A 93 -8.42 6.98 -12.11
CA ASP A 93 -9.35 7.95 -12.69
C ASP A 93 -10.51 8.23 -11.73
N TYR A 94 -11.07 7.18 -11.11
CA TYR A 94 -12.10 7.34 -10.10
C TYR A 94 -11.60 8.12 -8.88
N MET A 95 -10.45 7.75 -8.33
CA MET A 95 -9.90 8.40 -7.13
C MET A 95 -9.47 9.85 -7.39
N ALA A 96 -9.02 10.19 -8.59
CA ALA A 96 -8.72 11.56 -8.98
C ALA A 96 -9.94 12.47 -8.80
N GLY A 97 -11.10 12.06 -9.32
CA GLY A 97 -12.33 12.82 -9.17
C GLY A 97 -12.92 12.76 -7.75
N ALA A 98 -12.94 11.57 -7.14
CA ALA A 98 -13.54 11.39 -5.81
C ALA A 98 -12.78 12.10 -4.68
N LEU A 99 -11.49 12.36 -4.86
CA LEU A 99 -10.64 13.05 -3.89
C LEU A 99 -10.35 14.51 -4.26
N GLU A 100 -11.02 15.06 -5.26
CA GLU A 100 -10.91 16.47 -5.59
C GLU A 100 -11.35 17.33 -4.40
N GLY A 101 -10.50 18.26 -3.98
CA GLY A 101 -10.75 19.09 -2.79
C GLY A 101 -10.61 18.39 -1.43
N VAL A 102 -10.32 17.11 -1.40
CA VAL A 102 -10.06 16.37 -0.16
C VAL A 102 -8.60 16.52 0.24
N GLU A 103 -8.36 16.92 1.50
CA GLU A 103 -7.01 17.08 2.06
C GLU A 103 -6.19 15.79 1.93
N ASP A 104 -4.93 15.92 1.48
CA ASP A 104 -3.95 14.82 1.48
C ASP A 104 -3.38 14.67 2.90
N LYS A 105 -3.93 13.76 3.66
CA LYS A 105 -3.60 13.57 5.07
C LYS A 105 -3.11 12.14 5.35
N PRO A 106 -1.79 11.91 5.28
CA PRO A 106 -1.20 10.65 5.70
C PRO A 106 -1.52 10.32 7.16
N PRO A 107 -1.65 9.04 7.52
CA PRO A 107 -1.94 8.64 8.89
C PRO A 107 -0.78 9.03 9.83
N LEU A 108 -1.13 9.46 11.03
CA LEU A 108 -0.16 9.66 12.09
C LEU A 108 0.28 8.31 12.67
N MET A 109 1.58 8.16 12.89
CA MET A 109 2.13 6.96 13.52
C MET A 109 1.75 6.93 15.00
N PRO A 110 1.08 5.85 15.49
CA PRO A 110 0.75 5.72 16.89
C PRO A 110 1.98 5.46 17.76
N GLU A 111 1.84 5.74 19.04
CA GLU A 111 2.87 5.37 20.04
C GLU A 111 3.12 3.86 20.04
N GLY A 112 4.33 3.46 20.44
CA GLY A 112 4.75 2.06 20.48
C GLY A 112 5.29 1.52 19.15
N LEU A 113 5.43 2.39 18.13
CA LEU A 113 6.15 2.11 16.89
C LEU A 113 7.44 2.93 16.81
N ALA A 114 8.42 2.42 16.08
CA ALA A 114 9.70 3.07 15.80
C ALA A 114 10.04 2.94 14.32
N GLN A 115 10.83 3.87 13.82
CA GLN A 115 11.37 3.84 12.45
C GLN A 115 12.86 3.55 12.46
N ALA A 116 13.31 2.74 11.52
CA ALA A 116 14.72 2.49 11.29
C ALA A 116 15.02 2.43 9.79
N LYS A 117 16.24 2.84 9.41
CA LYS A 117 16.75 2.59 8.07
C LYS A 117 17.23 1.15 7.99
N ILE A 118 16.72 0.42 7.03
CA ILE A 118 17.14 -0.96 6.77
C ILE A 118 17.72 -1.10 5.37
N ASP A 119 18.55 -2.09 5.23
CA ASP A 119 18.95 -2.62 3.94
C ASP A 119 17.82 -3.51 3.40
N PRO A 120 17.23 -3.20 2.24
CA PRO A 120 16.08 -3.94 1.71
C PRO A 120 16.38 -5.39 1.31
N GLU A 121 17.66 -5.73 1.08
CA GLU A 121 18.05 -7.09 0.70
C GLU A 121 18.19 -7.99 1.94
N THR A 122 18.73 -7.46 3.03
CA THR A 122 19.02 -8.25 4.23
C THR A 122 17.98 -8.07 5.33
N GLY A 123 17.21 -6.96 5.32
CA GLY A 123 16.30 -6.58 6.39
C GLY A 123 16.99 -6.10 7.67
N MET A 124 18.32 -6.00 7.67
CA MET A 124 19.11 -5.54 8.83
C MET A 124 19.22 -4.01 8.86
N LEU A 125 19.71 -3.44 9.96
CA LEU A 125 20.02 -2.01 10.01
C LEU A 125 20.99 -1.64 8.89
N ALA A 126 20.59 -0.64 8.12
CA ALA A 126 21.42 -0.17 7.02
C ALA A 126 22.65 0.57 7.53
N ARG A 127 23.77 0.41 6.84
CA ARG A 127 24.93 1.26 7.02
C ARG A 127 24.62 2.69 6.64
N LEU A 128 25.29 3.65 7.23
CA LEU A 128 25.07 5.08 6.99
C LEU A 128 25.30 5.50 5.53
N ASP A 129 26.15 4.77 4.82
CA ASP A 129 26.56 5.02 3.43
C ASP A 129 25.76 4.18 2.42
N ASN A 130 24.80 3.36 2.84
CA ASN A 130 23.97 2.57 1.93
C ASN A 130 22.96 3.48 1.19
N PRO A 131 23.13 3.68 -0.15
CA PRO A 131 22.24 4.54 -0.93
C PRO A 131 20.86 3.94 -1.13
N ASP A 132 20.73 2.61 -1.04
CA ASP A 132 19.49 1.87 -1.25
C ASP A 132 18.68 1.67 0.02
N ALA A 133 19.18 2.18 1.17
CA ALA A 133 18.52 2.06 2.45
C ALA A 133 17.13 2.69 2.45
N ILE A 134 16.16 1.94 2.96
CA ILE A 134 14.77 2.38 3.09
C ILE A 134 14.36 2.58 4.55
N MET A 135 13.45 3.52 4.79
CA MET A 135 12.82 3.67 6.10
C MET A 135 11.74 2.60 6.26
N GLU A 136 11.82 1.85 7.35
CA GLU A 136 10.84 0.83 7.69
C GLU A 136 10.33 1.03 9.12
N ILE A 137 9.16 0.47 9.44
CA ILE A 137 8.45 0.69 10.70
C ILE A 137 8.36 -0.63 11.46
N PHE A 138 8.68 -0.56 12.75
CA PHE A 138 8.74 -1.71 13.66
C PHE A 138 7.96 -1.43 14.94
N GLN A 139 7.54 -2.47 15.62
CA GLN A 139 7.15 -2.32 17.02
C GLN A 139 8.37 -1.87 17.84
N ALA A 140 8.18 -0.93 18.75
CA ALA A 140 9.25 -0.46 19.63
C ALA A 140 9.87 -1.64 20.40
N GLY A 141 11.19 -1.72 20.38
CA GLY A 141 11.94 -2.84 20.98
C GLY A 141 11.99 -4.13 20.13
N ARG A 142 11.40 -4.13 18.91
CA ARG A 142 11.46 -5.24 17.96
C ARG A 142 12.00 -4.78 16.61
N GLY A 143 12.95 -3.89 16.62
CA GLY A 143 13.61 -3.38 15.42
C GLY A 143 14.54 -4.42 14.77
N PRO A 144 15.12 -4.07 13.60
CA PRO A 144 16.05 -4.93 12.88
C PRO A 144 17.32 -5.18 13.68
N LEU A 145 17.94 -6.33 13.43
CA LEU A 145 19.24 -6.67 14.03
C LEU A 145 20.34 -5.77 13.44
N ILE A 146 21.38 -5.54 14.26
CA ILE A 146 22.61 -4.89 13.79
C ILE A 146 23.38 -5.92 12.98
N GLN A 147 23.86 -5.52 11.81
CA GLN A 147 24.76 -6.36 11.02
C GLN A 147 26.10 -6.43 11.74
N ASP A 148 26.49 -7.61 12.20
CA ASP A 148 27.84 -7.82 12.74
C ASP A 148 28.86 -7.54 11.61
N ILE A 149 29.81 -6.63 11.90
CA ILE A 149 30.86 -6.20 10.97
C ILE A 149 31.98 -7.23 10.97
#